data_613b0ece46b1df9e086c8259b8ce0e6e
#
_entry.id   613b0ece46b1df9e086c8259b8ce0e6e
#
_cell.length_a   1.000
_cell.length_b   1.000
_cell.length_c   1.000
_cell.angle_alpha   90.00
_cell.angle_beta   90.00
_cell.angle_gamma   90.00
#
_symmetry.space_group_name_H-M   'P 1'
#
loop_
_entity.id
_entity.type
_entity.pdbx_description
1 polymer ?
#
loop_
_entity_poly.entity_id
_entity_poly.type
_entity_poly.pdbx_seq_one_letter_code
_entity_poly.pdbx_strand_id
1 'polypeptide(L)'
;MLRSRGTTEPGAASLEVTKMRRRHLRGVMAIERQAYSRPWTPNLFMAEMSEPNNRNYLVARIDKDVVGYAGLICYGDEAHITNIAVDPMLQGHGIAHRLLAEEIGAARELGGVAVSLEVRVTNWRAQRIYARFGFHPVGIRRNYYAELHEDALIMRTDDIRERAFRQRIVSIVNRLPEGIRPV
;
A
#
# COMPACT_ATOMS: atom_id res chain seq x y z
N MET A 1 -24.83 -2.13 9.17
CA MET A 1 -25.05 -2.80 7.89
C MET A 1 -25.64 -1.80 6.91
N LEU A 2 -24.82 -1.15 6.11
CA LEU A 2 -25.27 -0.27 5.02
C LEU A 2 -24.43 -0.63 3.81
N ARG A 3 -25.00 -1.49 2.95
CA ARG A 3 -24.50 -1.73 1.61
C ARG A 3 -24.96 -0.55 0.75
N SER A 4 -24.07 0.41 0.47
CA SER A 4 -24.30 1.37 -0.61
C SER A 4 -24.09 0.66 -1.95
N ARG A 5 -25.16 0.42 -2.67
CA ARG A 5 -25.11 0.07 -4.09
C ARG A 5 -24.74 1.34 -4.86
N GLY A 6 -23.43 1.54 -5.10
CA GLY A 6 -22.97 2.52 -6.07
C GLY A 6 -23.34 2.05 -7.47
N THR A 7 -23.99 2.89 -8.23
CA THR A 7 -24.25 2.73 -9.67
C THR A 7 -22.92 2.85 -10.41
N THR A 8 -22.35 1.70 -10.79
CA THR A 8 -21.16 1.65 -11.65
C THR A 8 -21.56 2.15 -13.03
N GLU A 9 -20.93 3.20 -13.53
CA GLU A 9 -21.08 3.62 -14.92
C GLU A 9 -20.70 2.46 -15.87
N PRO A 10 -21.43 2.23 -16.97
CA PRO A 10 -21.12 1.17 -17.92
C PRO A 10 -19.75 1.41 -18.56
N GLY A 11 -18.78 0.52 -18.29
CA GLY A 11 -17.44 0.53 -18.87
C GLY A 11 -16.28 0.78 -17.91
N ALA A 12 -16.51 1.05 -16.62
CA ALA A 12 -15.45 1.14 -15.62
C ALA A 12 -15.25 -0.23 -14.95
N ALA A 13 -14.05 -0.78 -15.09
CA ALA A 13 -13.68 -2.01 -14.39
C ALA A 13 -13.62 -1.78 -12.87
N SER A 14 -14.23 -2.66 -12.09
CA SER A 14 -14.26 -2.55 -10.62
C SER A 14 -12.89 -2.88 -10.03
N LEU A 15 -12.35 -1.96 -9.23
CA LEU A 15 -11.14 -2.20 -8.45
C LEU A 15 -11.53 -2.82 -7.10
N GLU A 16 -11.02 -4.01 -6.83
CA GLU A 16 -11.16 -4.72 -5.56
C GLU A 16 -9.83 -4.79 -4.83
N VAL A 17 -9.83 -4.47 -3.52
CA VAL A 17 -8.69 -4.74 -2.62
C VAL A 17 -9.04 -5.91 -1.72
N THR A 18 -8.18 -6.92 -1.67
CA THR A 18 -8.42 -8.16 -0.92
C THR A 18 -7.12 -8.73 -0.35
N LYS A 19 -7.23 -9.62 0.62
CA LYS A 19 -6.09 -10.33 1.19
C LYS A 19 -5.29 -11.07 0.10
N MET A 20 -3.98 -10.90 0.12
CA MET A 20 -3.07 -11.64 -0.74
C MET A 20 -3.17 -13.14 -0.43
N ARG A 21 -3.14 -13.96 -1.48
CA ARG A 21 -3.15 -15.42 -1.40
C ARG A 21 -2.15 -15.99 -2.39
N ARG A 22 -1.72 -17.24 -2.21
CA ARG A 22 -0.77 -17.93 -3.08
C ARG A 22 -1.10 -17.79 -4.57
N ARG A 23 -2.38 -17.87 -4.95
CA ARG A 23 -2.83 -17.71 -6.34
C ARG A 23 -2.52 -16.33 -6.96
N HIS A 24 -2.31 -15.31 -6.13
CA HIS A 24 -2.02 -13.95 -6.58
C HIS A 24 -0.52 -13.72 -6.83
N LEU A 25 0.35 -14.61 -6.34
CA LEU A 25 1.81 -14.40 -6.38
C LEU A 25 2.36 -14.24 -7.80
N ARG A 26 1.77 -14.89 -8.80
CA ARG A 26 2.21 -14.72 -10.19
C ARG A 26 2.09 -13.24 -10.63
N GLY A 27 0.94 -12.62 -10.36
CA GLY A 27 0.70 -11.21 -10.69
C GLY A 27 1.53 -10.26 -9.82
N VAL A 28 1.62 -10.55 -8.50
CA VAL A 28 2.48 -9.80 -7.58
C VAL A 28 3.92 -9.78 -8.07
N MET A 29 4.48 -10.94 -8.43
CA MET A 29 5.86 -11.05 -8.92
C MET A 29 6.10 -10.33 -10.24
N ALA A 30 5.09 -10.20 -11.08
CA ALA A 30 5.20 -9.42 -12.32
C ALA A 30 5.38 -7.93 -12.02
N ILE A 31 4.65 -7.40 -11.03
CA ILE A 31 4.76 -6.01 -10.58
C ILE A 31 6.05 -5.80 -9.79
N GLU A 32 6.38 -6.72 -8.86
CA GLU A 32 7.56 -6.65 -8.00
C GLU A 32 8.85 -6.46 -8.80
N ARG A 33 9.04 -7.26 -9.86
CA ARG A 33 10.22 -7.20 -10.74
C ARG A 33 10.35 -5.87 -11.49
N GLN A 34 9.25 -5.17 -11.70
CA GLN A 34 9.26 -3.85 -12.36
C GLN A 34 9.47 -2.71 -11.36
N ALA A 35 8.99 -2.90 -10.11
CA ALA A 35 9.00 -1.86 -9.09
C ALA A 35 10.32 -1.76 -8.33
N TYR A 36 11.02 -2.89 -8.14
CA TYR A 36 12.19 -2.97 -7.26
C TYR A 36 13.42 -3.56 -7.95
N SER A 37 14.58 -2.97 -7.69
CA SER A 37 15.88 -3.47 -8.16
C SER A 37 16.28 -4.80 -7.49
N ARG A 38 15.80 -5.03 -6.25
CA ARG A 38 15.93 -6.30 -5.51
C ARG A 38 14.54 -6.84 -5.17
N PRO A 39 13.91 -7.50 -6.13
CA PRO A 39 12.57 -8.03 -5.92
C PRO A 39 12.57 -9.15 -4.88
N TRP A 40 11.56 -9.18 -4.04
CA TRP A 40 11.32 -10.29 -3.13
C TRP A 40 11.04 -11.57 -3.92
N THR A 41 11.36 -12.70 -3.31
CA THR A 41 11.06 -14.00 -3.89
C THR A 41 9.63 -14.46 -3.54
N PRO A 42 9.02 -15.37 -4.33
CA PRO A 42 7.73 -15.97 -3.97
C PRO A 42 7.76 -16.65 -2.60
N ASN A 43 8.89 -17.27 -2.23
CA ASN A 43 9.06 -17.93 -0.92
C ASN A 43 9.04 -16.91 0.22
N LEU A 44 9.63 -15.73 0.03
CA LEU A 44 9.59 -14.68 1.04
C LEU A 44 8.15 -14.18 1.25
N PHE A 45 7.41 -13.91 0.17
CA PHE A 45 5.99 -13.57 0.28
C PHE A 45 5.17 -14.65 0.99
N MET A 46 5.42 -15.93 0.69
CA MET A 46 4.73 -17.03 1.37
C MET A 46 5.07 -17.10 2.85
N ALA A 47 6.34 -16.90 3.23
CA ALA A 47 6.76 -16.85 4.62
C ALA A 47 6.07 -15.72 5.38
N GLU A 48 6.06 -14.52 4.80
CA GLU A 48 5.39 -13.36 5.39
C GLU A 48 3.86 -13.56 5.55
N MET A 49 3.20 -14.13 4.55
CA MET A 49 1.77 -14.43 4.61
C MET A 49 1.41 -15.55 5.60
N SER A 50 2.38 -16.37 6.04
CA SER A 50 2.15 -17.43 7.03
C SER A 50 2.08 -16.92 8.47
N GLU A 51 2.37 -15.66 8.72
CA GLU A 51 2.41 -15.00 10.03
C GLU A 51 1.26 -13.96 10.19
N PRO A 52 -0.02 -14.37 10.13
CA PRO A 52 -1.15 -13.44 10.04
C PRO A 52 -1.39 -12.61 11.31
N ASN A 53 -0.78 -12.97 12.43
CA ASN A 53 -1.04 -12.33 13.72
C ASN A 53 -0.50 -10.91 13.82
N ASN A 54 0.55 -10.59 13.05
CA ASN A 54 1.18 -9.27 13.05
C ASN A 54 1.54 -8.78 11.65
N ARG A 55 0.99 -9.42 10.61
CA ARG A 55 1.23 -9.05 9.21
C ARG A 55 -0.07 -8.92 8.44
N ASN A 56 -0.06 -8.03 7.49
CA ASN A 56 -1.13 -7.87 6.51
C ASN A 56 -0.54 -7.74 5.12
N TYR A 57 -1.02 -8.55 4.18
CA TYR A 57 -0.64 -8.48 2.78
C TYR A 57 -1.88 -8.39 1.93
N LEU A 58 -1.96 -7.38 1.06
CA LEU A 58 -3.10 -7.07 0.21
C LEU A 58 -2.72 -7.09 -1.26
N VAL A 59 -3.69 -7.38 -2.10
CA VAL A 59 -3.64 -7.16 -3.54
C VAL A 59 -4.80 -6.29 -3.99
N ALA A 60 -4.52 -5.38 -4.91
CA ALA A 60 -5.51 -4.68 -5.70
C ALA A 60 -5.72 -5.43 -7.01
N ARG A 61 -6.96 -5.66 -7.39
CA ARG A 61 -7.34 -6.44 -8.57
C ARG A 61 -8.36 -5.69 -9.42
N ILE A 62 -8.23 -5.88 -10.72
CA ILE A 62 -9.28 -5.58 -11.70
C ILE A 62 -9.64 -6.93 -12.30
N ASP A 63 -10.89 -7.35 -12.13
CA ASP A 63 -11.36 -8.69 -12.47
C ASP A 63 -10.47 -9.80 -11.85
N LYS A 64 -9.69 -10.50 -12.67
CA LYS A 64 -8.78 -11.56 -12.23
C LYS A 64 -7.33 -11.10 -12.11
N ASP A 65 -7.00 -9.92 -12.62
CA ASP A 65 -5.63 -9.45 -12.75
C ASP A 65 -5.20 -8.66 -11.50
N VAL A 66 -4.03 -8.97 -10.99
CA VAL A 66 -3.39 -8.21 -9.92
C VAL A 66 -2.76 -6.97 -10.54
N VAL A 67 -3.18 -5.80 -10.05
CA VAL A 67 -2.73 -4.49 -10.55
C VAL A 67 -1.94 -3.69 -9.52
N GLY A 68 -1.84 -4.21 -8.31
CA GLY A 68 -1.03 -3.63 -7.24
C GLY A 68 -1.04 -4.53 -6.01
N TYR A 69 -0.14 -4.27 -5.08
CA TYR A 69 -0.08 -4.98 -3.81
C TYR A 69 0.57 -4.09 -2.75
N ALA A 70 0.34 -4.46 -1.49
CA ALA A 70 0.99 -3.85 -0.34
C ALA A 70 1.24 -4.90 0.74
N GLY A 71 2.20 -4.62 1.61
CA GLY A 71 2.50 -5.43 2.77
C GLY A 71 2.78 -4.57 4.00
N LEU A 72 2.35 -5.07 5.15
CA LEU A 72 2.49 -4.43 6.45
C LEU A 72 2.93 -5.45 7.50
N ILE A 73 3.80 -5.01 8.39
CA ILE A 73 4.18 -5.69 9.63
C ILE A 73 3.82 -4.79 10.81
N CYS A 74 3.31 -5.37 11.90
CA CYS A 74 3.03 -4.67 13.14
C CYS A 74 3.82 -5.30 14.28
N TYR A 75 4.60 -4.48 15.01
CA TYR A 75 5.35 -4.88 16.20
C TYR A 75 4.93 -3.99 17.38
N GLY A 76 4.07 -4.54 18.25
CA GLY A 76 3.49 -3.76 19.34
C GLY A 76 2.63 -2.61 18.79
N ASP A 77 3.01 -1.39 19.10
CA ASP A 77 2.33 -0.16 18.69
C ASP A 77 2.87 0.48 17.39
N GLU A 78 3.96 -0.05 16.83
CA GLU A 78 4.55 0.39 15.57
C GLU A 78 4.19 -0.55 14.43
N ALA A 79 3.57 -0.01 13.38
CA ALA A 79 3.35 -0.69 12.13
C ALA A 79 4.33 -0.18 11.06
N HIS A 80 4.70 -1.05 10.14
CA HIS A 80 5.65 -0.73 9.07
C HIS A 80 5.17 -1.26 7.73
N ILE A 81 5.05 -0.37 6.73
CA ILE A 81 4.79 -0.77 5.36
C ILE A 81 6.08 -1.34 4.77
N THR A 82 6.09 -2.64 4.51
CA THR A 82 7.26 -3.35 3.97
C THR A 82 7.46 -3.11 2.48
N ASN A 83 6.36 -3.04 1.75
CA ASN A 83 6.33 -2.76 0.32
C ASN A 83 4.96 -2.27 -0.12
N ILE A 84 4.92 -1.48 -1.17
CA ILE A 84 3.71 -1.07 -1.88
C ILE A 84 4.08 -0.76 -3.33
N ALA A 85 3.42 -1.44 -4.26
CA ALA A 85 3.65 -1.24 -5.68
C ALA A 85 2.37 -1.38 -6.50
N VAL A 86 2.35 -0.66 -7.61
CA VAL A 86 1.25 -0.64 -8.59
C VAL A 86 1.85 -0.86 -9.97
N ASP A 87 1.16 -1.62 -10.79
CA ASP A 87 1.50 -1.81 -12.20
C ASP A 87 1.80 -0.44 -12.84
N PRO A 88 2.98 -0.24 -13.45
CA PRO A 88 3.36 1.04 -14.06
C PRO A 88 2.31 1.59 -15.02
N MET A 89 1.62 0.74 -15.77
CA MET A 89 0.59 1.13 -16.74
C MET A 89 -0.68 1.66 -16.07
N LEU A 90 -0.90 1.34 -14.79
CA LEU A 90 -2.10 1.70 -14.03
C LEU A 90 -1.81 2.68 -12.89
N GLN A 91 -0.61 3.26 -12.87
CA GLN A 91 -0.30 4.33 -11.93
C GLN A 91 -1.12 5.59 -12.22
N GLY A 92 -1.41 6.38 -11.18
CA GLY A 92 -2.23 7.59 -11.32
C GLY A 92 -3.73 7.38 -11.10
N HIS A 93 -4.22 6.13 -11.06
CA HIS A 93 -5.63 5.79 -10.89
C HIS A 93 -6.07 5.58 -9.42
N GLY A 94 -5.26 6.02 -8.46
CA GLY A 94 -5.62 5.93 -7.04
C GLY A 94 -5.41 4.57 -6.39
N ILE A 95 -4.86 3.57 -7.09
CA ILE A 95 -4.66 2.20 -6.56
C ILE A 95 -3.77 2.22 -5.32
N ALA A 96 -2.63 2.92 -5.37
CA ALA A 96 -1.73 3.03 -4.21
C ALA A 96 -2.41 3.71 -3.01
N HIS A 97 -3.29 4.69 -3.25
CA HIS A 97 -4.04 5.35 -2.18
C HIS A 97 -5.01 4.36 -1.49
N ARG A 98 -5.70 3.50 -2.25
CA ARG A 98 -6.59 2.50 -1.68
C ARG A 98 -5.82 1.46 -0.90
N LEU A 99 -4.73 0.91 -1.45
CA LEU A 99 -3.87 -0.04 -0.75
C LEU A 99 -3.34 0.54 0.55
N LEU A 100 -2.85 1.77 0.54
CA LEU A 100 -2.32 2.44 1.72
C LEU A 100 -3.40 2.69 2.78
N ALA A 101 -4.61 3.09 2.38
CA ALA A 101 -5.74 3.29 3.29
C ALA A 101 -6.13 1.98 4.00
N GLU A 102 -6.19 0.88 3.26
CA GLU A 102 -6.51 -0.45 3.80
C GLU A 102 -5.41 -0.96 4.74
N GLU A 103 -4.12 -0.75 4.41
CA GLU A 103 -3.01 -1.13 5.29
C GLU A 103 -3.00 -0.30 6.59
N ILE A 104 -3.30 1.00 6.53
CA ILE A 104 -3.47 1.82 7.75
C ILE A 104 -4.65 1.32 8.59
N GLY A 105 -5.73 0.90 7.95
CA GLY A 105 -6.85 0.25 8.63
C GLY A 105 -6.42 -1.03 9.35
N ALA A 106 -5.71 -1.89 8.64
CA ALA A 106 -5.17 -3.15 9.18
C ALA A 106 -4.16 -2.90 10.32
N ALA A 107 -3.26 -1.91 10.17
CA ALA A 107 -2.33 -1.52 11.24
C ALA A 107 -3.07 -1.22 12.56
N ARG A 108 -4.17 -0.47 12.48
CA ARG A 108 -4.98 -0.14 13.64
C ARG A 108 -5.68 -1.37 14.25
N GLU A 109 -6.18 -2.28 13.41
CA GLU A 109 -6.79 -3.55 13.86
C GLU A 109 -5.79 -4.46 14.55
N LEU A 110 -4.51 -4.42 14.12
CA LEU A 110 -3.39 -5.14 14.73
C LEU A 110 -2.83 -4.44 15.98
N GLY A 111 -3.39 -3.30 16.40
CA GLY A 111 -2.98 -2.57 17.61
C GLY A 111 -1.95 -1.47 17.36
N GLY A 112 -1.58 -1.21 16.12
CA GLY A 112 -0.63 -0.15 15.76
C GLY A 112 -1.15 1.24 16.12
N VAL A 113 -0.24 2.06 16.64
CA VAL A 113 -0.45 3.46 16.98
C VAL A 113 0.07 4.38 15.89
N ALA A 114 1.18 4.02 15.29
CA ALA A 114 1.77 4.76 14.17
C ALA A 114 2.21 3.81 13.05
N VAL A 115 2.34 4.37 11.86
CA VAL A 115 2.81 3.65 10.67
C VAL A 115 4.05 4.32 10.13
N SER A 116 5.07 3.54 9.83
CA SER A 116 6.31 3.99 9.20
C SER A 116 6.56 3.30 7.87
N LEU A 117 7.44 3.86 7.07
CA LEU A 117 7.94 3.29 5.82
C LEU A 117 9.27 3.92 5.43
N GLU A 118 10.01 3.24 4.53
CA GLU A 118 11.13 3.82 3.78
C GLU A 118 10.72 4.08 2.33
N VAL A 119 11.16 5.22 1.81
CA VAL A 119 10.97 5.60 0.41
C VAL A 119 12.24 6.24 -0.15
N ARG A 120 12.59 5.92 -1.40
CA ARG A 120 13.74 6.55 -2.06
C ARG A 120 13.65 8.08 -2.02
N VAL A 121 14.76 8.75 -1.73
CA VAL A 121 14.78 10.23 -1.68
C VAL A 121 14.39 10.87 -3.02
N THR A 122 14.62 10.17 -4.15
CA THR A 122 14.22 10.62 -5.49
C THR A 122 12.78 10.31 -5.84
N ASN A 123 12.09 9.44 -5.09
CA ASN A 123 10.69 9.07 -5.36
C ASN A 123 9.71 10.09 -4.78
N TRP A 124 9.82 11.35 -5.23
CA TRP A 124 8.97 12.45 -4.78
C TRP A 124 7.46 12.18 -5.01
N ARG A 125 7.13 11.35 -6.02
CA ARG A 125 5.73 10.97 -6.31
C ARG A 125 5.12 10.15 -5.17
N ALA A 126 5.83 9.14 -4.69
CA ALA A 126 5.38 8.34 -3.55
C ALA A 126 5.39 9.17 -2.26
N GLN A 127 6.42 9.98 -2.02
CA GLN A 127 6.50 10.87 -0.86
C GLN A 127 5.28 11.81 -0.78
N ARG A 128 4.82 12.36 -1.91
CA ARG A 128 3.60 13.20 -1.95
C ARG A 128 2.34 12.42 -1.58
N ILE A 129 2.24 11.15 -1.99
CA ILE A 129 1.13 10.28 -1.57
C ILE A 129 1.17 10.11 -0.06
N TYR A 130 2.33 9.72 0.50
CA TYR A 130 2.48 9.50 1.94
C TYR A 130 2.22 10.77 2.76
N ALA A 131 2.76 11.92 2.35
CA ALA A 131 2.50 13.20 3.00
C ALA A 131 1.00 13.55 3.05
N ARG A 132 0.27 13.27 1.98
CA ARG A 132 -1.19 13.45 1.92
C ARG A 132 -1.92 12.59 2.95
N PHE A 133 -1.41 11.39 3.24
CA PHE A 133 -1.93 10.49 4.26
C PHE A 133 -1.50 10.87 5.69
N GLY A 134 -0.66 11.88 5.86
CA GLY A 134 -0.21 12.36 7.15
C GLY A 134 1.14 11.79 7.59
N PHE A 135 1.88 11.15 6.69
CA PHE A 135 3.26 10.81 6.93
C PHE A 135 4.16 12.05 6.83
N HIS A 136 5.12 12.16 7.71
CA HIS A 136 6.14 13.20 7.69
C HIS A 136 7.54 12.58 7.82
N PRO A 137 8.59 13.24 7.29
CA PRO A 137 9.96 12.75 7.41
C PRO A 137 10.42 12.72 8.87
N VAL A 138 11.03 11.61 9.29
CA VAL A 138 11.60 11.45 10.63
C VAL A 138 13.07 11.07 10.62
N GLY A 139 13.65 10.74 9.46
CA GLY A 139 15.06 10.37 9.34
C GLY A 139 15.46 9.98 7.94
N ILE A 140 16.73 9.68 7.77
CA ILE A 140 17.33 9.19 6.52
C ILE A 140 18.17 7.96 6.84
N ARG A 141 17.99 6.88 6.06
CA ARG A 141 18.89 5.73 6.02
C ARG A 141 19.83 5.88 4.85
N ARG A 142 21.11 6.10 5.14
CA ARG A 142 22.15 6.26 4.12
C ARG A 142 22.37 4.96 3.35
N ASN A 143 22.46 5.08 2.01
CA ASN A 143 22.73 3.98 1.08
C ASN A 143 21.82 2.74 1.29
N TYR A 144 20.56 2.98 1.67
CA TYR A 144 19.58 1.90 1.93
C TYR A 144 19.30 1.10 0.67
N TYR A 145 19.20 1.78 -0.46
CA TYR A 145 19.08 1.18 -1.81
C TYR A 145 20.48 1.10 -2.43
N ALA A 146 21.32 0.21 -1.88
CA ALA A 146 22.74 0.13 -2.22
C ALA A 146 23.02 -0.06 -3.71
N GLU A 147 22.19 -0.83 -4.42
CA GLU A 147 22.32 -1.07 -5.86
C GLU A 147 22.08 0.19 -6.70
N LEU A 148 21.34 1.14 -6.15
CA LEU A 148 21.03 2.42 -6.79
C LEU A 148 21.90 3.55 -6.26
N HIS A 149 22.78 3.28 -5.28
CA HIS A 149 23.53 4.28 -4.52
C HIS A 149 22.65 5.38 -3.95
N GLU A 150 21.47 5.00 -3.45
CA GLU A 150 20.42 5.93 -3.06
C GLU A 150 20.03 5.76 -1.58
N ASP A 151 19.80 6.90 -0.92
CA ASP A 151 19.32 6.96 0.45
C ASP A 151 17.78 6.70 0.50
N ALA A 152 17.31 6.24 1.65
CA ALA A 152 15.91 6.20 1.96
C ALA A 152 15.51 7.31 2.93
N LEU A 153 14.41 7.99 2.62
CA LEU A 153 13.71 8.84 3.57
C LEU A 153 12.82 7.95 4.42
N ILE A 154 12.96 8.03 5.74
CA ILE A 154 12.06 7.39 6.68
C ILE A 154 10.89 8.34 6.92
N MET A 155 9.68 7.89 6.65
CA MET A 155 8.46 8.65 6.92
C MET A 155 7.59 7.92 7.93
N ARG A 156 6.94 8.67 8.81
CA ARG A 156 6.10 8.14 9.89
C ARG A 156 4.85 8.99 10.08
N THR A 157 3.75 8.38 10.52
CA THR A 157 2.52 9.10 10.90
C THR A 157 2.57 9.47 12.39
N ASP A 158 1.71 10.40 12.78
CA ASP A 158 1.28 10.56 14.16
C ASP A 158 0.32 9.41 14.55
N ASP A 159 -0.39 9.53 15.67
CA ASP A 159 -1.33 8.50 16.13
C ASP A 159 -2.49 8.29 15.14
N ILE A 160 -2.48 7.11 14.50
CA ILE A 160 -3.48 6.72 13.50
C ILE A 160 -4.88 6.44 14.10
N ARG A 161 -4.99 6.37 15.42
CA ARG A 161 -6.25 6.15 16.16
C ARG A 161 -7.01 7.45 16.37
N GLU A 162 -6.36 8.59 16.22
CA GLU A 162 -6.99 9.89 16.37
C GLU A 162 -8.13 10.09 15.37
N ARG A 163 -9.19 10.74 15.83
CA ARG A 163 -10.37 11.03 14.99
C ARG A 163 -10.01 11.86 13.77
N ALA A 164 -9.15 12.86 13.93
CA ALA A 164 -8.72 13.74 12.85
C ALA A 164 -7.96 12.96 11.76
N PHE A 165 -7.07 12.04 12.17
CA PHE A 165 -6.34 11.18 11.24
C PHE A 165 -7.31 10.29 10.45
N ARG A 166 -8.25 9.62 11.12
CA ARG A 166 -9.26 8.77 10.48
C ARG A 166 -10.12 9.54 9.49
N GLN A 167 -10.56 10.75 9.85
CA GLN A 167 -11.34 11.62 8.95
C GLN A 167 -10.54 12.00 7.70
N ARG A 168 -9.24 12.24 7.83
CA ARG A 168 -8.33 12.49 6.70
C ARG A 168 -8.34 11.31 5.73
N ILE A 169 -8.15 10.07 6.22
CA ILE A 169 -8.14 8.87 5.39
C ILE A 169 -9.48 8.72 4.63
N VAL A 170 -10.61 8.83 5.34
CA VAL A 170 -11.94 8.76 4.72
C VAL A 170 -12.12 9.83 3.63
N SER A 171 -11.69 11.07 3.91
CA SER A 171 -11.76 12.16 2.93
C SER A 171 -10.91 11.90 1.67
N ILE A 172 -9.75 11.26 1.83
CA ILE A 172 -8.90 10.88 0.69
C ILE A 172 -9.60 9.81 -0.15
N VAL A 173 -10.06 8.74 0.50
CA VAL A 173 -10.69 7.59 -0.19
C VAL A 173 -11.97 8.00 -0.92
N ASN A 174 -12.81 8.84 -0.32
CA ASN A 174 -14.05 9.31 -0.93
C ASN A 174 -13.85 10.19 -2.19
N ARG A 175 -12.64 10.71 -2.40
CA ARG A 175 -12.28 11.49 -3.60
C ARG A 175 -11.62 10.65 -4.69
N LEU A 176 -11.37 9.37 -4.43
CA LEU A 176 -10.80 8.48 -5.43
C LEU A 176 -11.91 8.05 -6.42
N PRO A 177 -11.57 7.87 -7.70
CA PRO A 177 -12.53 7.37 -8.68
C PRO A 177 -13.02 5.97 -8.27
N GLU A 178 -14.31 5.69 -8.43
CA GLU A 178 -14.92 4.41 -8.05
C GLU A 178 -14.46 3.24 -8.94
N GLY A 179 -13.97 3.51 -10.13
CA GLY A 179 -13.48 2.50 -11.07
C GLY A 179 -12.26 2.98 -11.84
N ILE A 180 -11.60 2.05 -12.52
CA ILE A 180 -10.48 2.33 -13.40
C ILE A 180 -10.98 2.25 -14.83
N ARG A 181 -10.76 3.31 -15.62
CA ARG A 181 -10.98 3.25 -17.08
C ARG A 181 -9.72 2.68 -17.69
N PRO A 182 -9.81 1.52 -18.39
CA PRO A 182 -8.68 1.05 -19.20
C PRO A 182 -8.37 2.11 -20.27
N VAL A 183 -7.08 2.35 -20.47
CA VAL A 183 -6.59 3.23 -21.57
C VAL A 183 -6.66 2.48 -22.87
#